data_25018159c788d095ec4e7f1eb4c01977
#
_entry.id   25018159c788d095ec4e7f1eb4c01977
#
_cell.length_a   1.000
_cell.length_b   1.000
_cell.length_c   1.000
_cell.angle_alpha   90.00
_cell.angle_beta   90.00
_cell.angle_gamma   90.00
#
_symmetry.space_group_name_H-M   'P 1'
#
loop_
_entity.id
_entity.type
_entity.pdbx_description
1 polymer ?
#
loop_
_entity_poly.entity_id
_entity_poly.type
_entity_poly.pdbx_seq_one_letter_code
_entity_poly.pdbx_strand_id
1 'polypeptide(L)'
;VRFIRAFCIAAVVFVAQSCAMNTAPSFVRPPPVDPHTQMAELEARIFEIVQDERHKIDPKAKTLALDAELISVARAHSQDMAAKNYFAHKSPTGTSSADLIMDADDKWQGLLGENLAAQHFNIGYDVDVEVFAHRFVDSWLASQSHKDNLAFPGYDKTGVGAAVSGDTIYVTELFATDLGLPPVKDDPKSRKVTEFPDAKAAKDAPPPKPQPRPPG
;
A
#
# COMPACT_ATOMS: atom_id res chain seq x y z
N VAL A 1 -102.39 -19.79 -25.78
CA VAL A 1 -101.20 -19.01 -26.07
C VAL A 1 -100.26 -19.17 -24.86
N ARG A 2 -99.16 -20.00 -24.99
CA ARG A 2 -98.18 -20.25 -23.96
C ARG A 2 -96.97 -19.39 -24.19
N PHE A 3 -96.59 -18.49 -23.27
CA PHE A 3 -95.34 -17.77 -23.28
C PHE A 3 -94.26 -18.57 -22.59
N ILE A 4 -93.19 -18.89 -23.33
CA ILE A 4 -91.96 -19.49 -22.84
C ILE A 4 -91.05 -18.34 -22.48
N ARG A 5 -90.70 -18.21 -21.19
CA ARG A 5 -89.66 -17.26 -20.71
C ARG A 5 -88.33 -17.95 -20.80
N ALA A 6 -87.48 -17.47 -21.68
CA ALA A 6 -86.08 -17.88 -21.75
C ALA A 6 -85.25 -17.21 -20.60
N PHE A 7 -84.63 -18.00 -19.81
CA PHE A 7 -83.65 -17.56 -18.73
C PHE A 7 -82.27 -17.54 -19.34
N CYS A 8 -81.72 -16.35 -19.54
CA CYS A 8 -80.32 -16.21 -19.88
C CYS A 8 -79.47 -16.27 -18.61
N ILE A 9 -78.68 -17.33 -18.45
CA ILE A 9 -77.67 -17.46 -17.38
C ILE A 9 -76.38 -16.82 -17.92
N ALA A 10 -76.05 -15.62 -17.35
CA ALA A 10 -74.75 -15.00 -17.64
C ALA A 10 -73.68 -15.65 -16.76
N ALA A 11 -72.79 -16.41 -17.40
CA ALA A 11 -71.57 -16.93 -16.73
C ALA A 11 -70.53 -15.82 -16.53
N VAL A 12 -70.33 -15.41 -15.32
CA VAL A 12 -69.25 -14.51 -14.97
C VAL A 12 -67.93 -15.29 -14.85
N VAL A 13 -67.05 -15.15 -15.86
CA VAL A 13 -65.72 -15.73 -15.86
C VAL A 13 -64.82 -14.80 -14.99
N PHE A 14 -64.46 -15.27 -13.80
CA PHE A 14 -63.43 -14.63 -12.97
C PHE A 14 -62.06 -14.97 -13.56
N VAL A 15 -61.41 -14.04 -14.25
CA VAL A 15 -60.01 -14.15 -14.65
C VAL A 15 -59.17 -13.76 -13.45
N ALA A 16 -58.63 -14.76 -12.75
CA ALA A 16 -57.61 -14.53 -11.70
C ALA A 16 -56.31 -14.06 -12.39
N GLN A 17 -56.03 -12.76 -12.33
CA GLN A 17 -54.73 -12.21 -12.69
C GLN A 17 -53.74 -12.59 -11.62
N SER A 18 -52.94 -13.64 -11.89
CA SER A 18 -51.75 -13.97 -11.11
C SER A 18 -50.75 -12.84 -11.30
N CYS A 19 -50.61 -11.97 -10.29
CA CYS A 19 -49.47 -11.07 -10.20
C CYS A 19 -48.20 -11.95 -10.01
N ALA A 20 -47.53 -12.28 -11.11
CA ALA A 20 -46.17 -12.77 -11.04
C ALA A 20 -45.30 -11.67 -10.44
N MET A 21 -44.94 -11.79 -9.18
CA MET A 21 -43.91 -10.96 -8.57
C MET A 21 -42.62 -11.23 -9.35
N ASN A 22 -42.25 -10.28 -10.21
CA ASN A 22 -41.00 -10.26 -10.90
C ASN A 22 -39.93 -9.93 -9.86
N THR A 23 -39.44 -10.95 -9.13
CA THR A 23 -38.28 -10.80 -8.26
C THR A 23 -37.09 -10.54 -9.17
N ALA A 24 -36.69 -9.27 -9.28
CA ALA A 24 -35.43 -8.94 -9.92
C ALA A 24 -34.32 -9.81 -9.30
N PRO A 25 -33.41 -10.38 -10.10
CA PRO A 25 -32.32 -11.15 -9.55
C PRO A 25 -31.55 -10.27 -8.57
N SER A 26 -31.47 -10.70 -7.30
CA SER A 26 -30.65 -10.04 -6.30
C SER A 26 -29.21 -10.13 -6.77
N PHE A 27 -28.61 -9.01 -7.12
CA PHE A 27 -27.21 -8.92 -7.48
C PHE A 27 -26.39 -9.19 -6.20
N VAL A 28 -25.93 -10.42 -6.04
CA VAL A 28 -24.99 -10.78 -4.98
C VAL A 28 -23.60 -10.35 -5.47
N ARG A 29 -23.04 -9.34 -4.82
CA ARG A 29 -21.65 -8.94 -5.09
C ARG A 29 -20.73 -10.13 -4.77
N PRO A 30 -19.76 -10.46 -5.63
CA PRO A 30 -18.73 -11.43 -5.28
C PRO A 30 -17.95 -10.96 -4.04
N PRO A 31 -17.42 -11.89 -3.23
CA PRO A 31 -16.57 -11.52 -2.11
C PRO A 31 -15.34 -10.74 -2.62
N PRO A 32 -14.80 -9.81 -1.81
CA PRO A 32 -13.60 -9.08 -2.19
C PRO A 32 -12.40 -10.02 -2.36
N VAL A 33 -11.48 -9.62 -3.23
CA VAL A 33 -10.20 -10.32 -3.44
C VAL A 33 -9.37 -10.25 -2.15
N ASP A 34 -8.65 -11.31 -1.83
CA ASP A 34 -7.74 -11.31 -0.68
C ASP A 34 -6.66 -10.21 -0.88
N PRO A 35 -6.63 -9.19 -0.02
CA PRO A 35 -5.71 -8.07 -0.16
C PRO A 35 -4.23 -8.49 -0.12
N HIS A 36 -3.89 -9.61 0.51
CA HIS A 36 -2.52 -10.13 0.52
C HIS A 36 -2.02 -10.45 -0.90
N THR A 37 -2.91 -10.88 -1.80
CA THR A 37 -2.55 -11.20 -3.18
C THR A 37 -2.31 -9.96 -4.06
N GLN A 38 -2.75 -8.78 -3.60
CA GLN A 38 -2.63 -7.52 -4.33
C GLN A 38 -1.37 -6.71 -3.94
N MET A 39 -0.64 -7.14 -2.89
CA MET A 39 0.49 -6.35 -2.37
C MET A 39 1.65 -6.25 -3.37
N ALA A 40 1.96 -7.30 -4.12
CA ALA A 40 3.02 -7.24 -5.13
C ALA A 40 2.70 -6.27 -6.29
N GLU A 41 1.43 -6.19 -6.70
CA GLU A 41 0.98 -5.24 -7.70
C GLU A 41 1.04 -3.81 -7.16
N LEU A 42 0.66 -3.62 -5.90
CA LEU A 42 0.76 -2.33 -5.21
C LEU A 42 2.21 -1.84 -5.12
N GLU A 43 3.15 -2.71 -4.75
CA GLU A 43 4.58 -2.40 -4.70
C GLU A 43 5.11 -1.95 -6.08
N ALA A 44 4.76 -2.68 -7.13
CA ALA A 44 5.16 -2.34 -8.49
C ALA A 44 4.58 -0.97 -8.92
N ARG A 45 3.32 -0.72 -8.61
CA ARG A 45 2.67 0.54 -8.98
C ARG A 45 3.22 1.74 -8.21
N ILE A 46 3.53 1.58 -6.92
CA ILE A 46 4.22 2.61 -6.13
C ILE A 46 5.57 2.95 -6.75
N PHE A 47 6.37 1.94 -7.11
CA PHE A 47 7.66 2.14 -7.77
C PHE A 47 7.54 2.98 -9.06
N GLU A 48 6.58 2.68 -9.93
CA GLU A 48 6.35 3.43 -11.16
C GLU A 48 6.01 4.90 -10.89
N ILE A 49 5.08 5.15 -9.95
CA ILE A 49 4.67 6.52 -9.59
C ILE A 49 5.85 7.29 -8.98
N VAL A 50 6.65 6.66 -8.12
CA VAL A 50 7.84 7.27 -7.53
C VAL A 50 8.84 7.67 -8.61
N GLN A 51 9.09 6.84 -9.61
CA GLN A 51 9.96 7.19 -10.74
C GLN A 51 9.45 8.44 -11.46
N ASP A 52 8.15 8.47 -11.77
CA ASP A 52 7.53 9.61 -12.45
C ASP A 52 7.62 10.89 -11.61
N GLU A 53 7.36 10.83 -10.32
CA GLU A 53 7.44 11.98 -9.40
C GLU A 53 8.88 12.48 -9.26
N ARG A 54 9.87 11.60 -9.18
CA ARG A 54 11.29 11.97 -9.17
C ARG A 54 11.66 12.77 -10.41
N HIS A 55 11.25 12.32 -11.61
CA HIS A 55 11.52 13.03 -12.87
C HIS A 55 10.75 14.35 -13.00
N LYS A 56 9.57 14.48 -12.37
CA LYS A 56 8.83 15.75 -12.29
C LYS A 56 9.55 16.76 -11.39
N ILE A 57 10.13 16.29 -10.26
CA ILE A 57 10.88 17.14 -9.33
C ILE A 57 12.22 17.55 -9.95
N ASP A 58 12.95 16.60 -10.51
CA ASP A 58 14.21 16.84 -11.22
C ASP A 58 14.26 16.01 -12.52
N PRO A 59 14.11 16.63 -13.70
CA PRO A 59 14.19 15.91 -14.98
C PRO A 59 15.53 15.21 -15.24
N LYS A 60 16.56 15.51 -14.46
CA LYS A 60 17.89 14.89 -14.54
C LYS A 60 18.10 13.82 -13.46
N ALA A 61 17.08 13.57 -12.62
CA ALA A 61 17.17 12.52 -11.61
C ALA A 61 17.51 11.17 -12.25
N LYS A 62 18.39 10.42 -11.60
CA LYS A 62 18.67 9.05 -12.04
C LYS A 62 17.40 8.20 -11.88
N THR A 63 17.15 7.34 -12.86
CA THR A 63 16.17 6.27 -12.72
C THR A 63 16.65 5.30 -11.65
N LEU A 64 15.82 5.00 -10.67
CA LEU A 64 16.13 4.03 -9.63
C LEU A 64 16.03 2.62 -10.20
N ALA A 65 17.03 1.79 -9.95
CA ALA A 65 16.96 0.35 -10.22
C ALA A 65 16.29 -0.37 -9.05
N LEU A 66 15.39 -1.32 -9.34
CA LEU A 66 14.88 -2.22 -8.31
C LEU A 66 16.00 -3.13 -7.80
N ASP A 67 16.15 -3.20 -6.49
CA ASP A 67 17.14 -4.02 -5.81
C ASP A 67 16.44 -5.10 -4.97
N ALA A 68 16.80 -6.35 -5.19
CA ALA A 68 16.13 -7.50 -4.57
C ALA A 68 16.31 -7.54 -3.05
N GLU A 69 17.46 -7.09 -2.54
CA GLU A 69 17.72 -7.04 -1.11
C GLU A 69 16.91 -5.92 -0.46
N LEU A 70 16.88 -4.73 -1.05
CA LEU A 70 16.02 -3.63 -0.57
C LEU A 70 14.55 -4.01 -0.58
N ILE A 71 14.06 -4.71 -1.61
CA ILE A 71 12.68 -5.23 -1.65
C ILE A 71 12.44 -6.21 -0.50
N SER A 72 13.38 -7.14 -0.28
CA SER A 72 13.28 -8.13 0.80
C SER A 72 13.21 -7.47 2.18
N VAL A 73 14.09 -6.51 2.45
CA VAL A 73 14.13 -5.77 3.72
C VAL A 73 12.88 -4.89 3.88
N ALA A 74 12.45 -4.18 2.85
CA ALA A 74 11.23 -3.36 2.87
C ALA A 74 9.99 -4.20 3.19
N ARG A 75 9.85 -5.38 2.56
CA ARG A 75 8.77 -6.33 2.85
C ARG A 75 8.85 -6.85 4.29
N ALA A 76 10.04 -7.22 4.76
CA ALA A 76 10.24 -7.69 6.13
C ALA A 76 9.84 -6.62 7.16
N HIS A 77 10.21 -5.35 6.94
CA HIS A 77 9.82 -4.25 7.81
C HIS A 77 8.31 -4.00 7.80
N SER A 78 7.68 -3.96 6.62
CA SER A 78 6.22 -3.81 6.51
C SER A 78 5.47 -4.97 7.17
N GLN A 79 5.94 -6.21 7.02
CA GLN A 79 5.39 -7.39 7.69
C GLN A 79 5.56 -7.32 9.20
N ASP A 80 6.69 -6.84 9.70
CA ASP A 80 6.94 -6.69 11.13
C ASP A 80 6.01 -5.62 11.74
N MET A 81 5.84 -4.47 11.06
CA MET A 81 4.85 -3.44 11.46
C MET A 81 3.44 -4.02 11.52
N ALA A 82 3.03 -4.75 10.48
CA ALA A 82 1.72 -5.37 10.37
C ALA A 82 1.48 -6.43 11.46
N ALA A 83 2.46 -7.30 11.70
CA ALA A 83 2.35 -8.41 12.67
C ALA A 83 2.37 -7.93 14.13
N LYS A 84 3.12 -6.88 14.42
CA LYS A 84 3.31 -6.36 15.78
C LYS A 84 2.47 -5.10 16.07
N ASN A 85 1.68 -4.64 15.09
CA ASN A 85 0.81 -3.48 15.20
C ASN A 85 1.52 -2.22 15.70
N TYR A 86 2.62 -1.84 15.02
CA TYR A 86 3.31 -0.57 15.23
C TYR A 86 3.55 0.15 13.89
N PHE A 87 3.92 1.44 13.96
CA PHE A 87 4.29 2.23 12.80
C PHE A 87 5.47 3.14 13.17
N ALA A 88 6.68 2.72 12.82
CA ALA A 88 7.92 3.44 13.12
C ALA A 88 9.10 2.89 12.31
N HIS A 89 10.14 3.70 12.09
CA HIS A 89 11.40 3.32 11.44
C HIS A 89 12.21 2.25 12.19
N LYS A 90 11.93 2.04 13.47
CA LYS A 90 12.54 0.99 14.29
C LYS A 90 11.47 0.11 14.90
N SER A 91 11.72 -1.18 14.89
CA SER A 91 10.89 -2.15 15.58
C SER A 91 10.81 -1.86 17.09
N PRO A 92 9.86 -2.44 17.83
CA PRO A 92 9.83 -2.35 19.30
C PRO A 92 11.08 -2.88 19.99
N THR A 93 11.87 -3.72 19.30
CA THR A 93 13.16 -4.23 19.77
C THR A 93 14.35 -3.35 19.37
N GLY A 94 14.12 -2.28 18.61
CA GLY A 94 15.12 -1.31 18.19
C GLY A 94 15.77 -1.61 16.84
N THR A 95 15.38 -2.69 16.14
CA THR A 95 15.91 -3.05 14.82
C THR A 95 15.36 -2.13 13.75
N SER A 96 16.23 -1.57 12.90
CA SER A 96 15.90 -0.75 11.73
C SER A 96 16.11 -1.51 10.42
N SER A 97 15.63 -0.96 9.29
CA SER A 97 15.94 -1.47 7.96
C SER A 97 17.45 -1.47 7.66
N ALA A 98 18.17 -0.47 8.20
CA ALA A 98 19.64 -0.42 8.09
C ALA A 98 20.31 -1.59 8.80
N ASP A 99 19.83 -1.96 9.99
CA ASP A 99 20.34 -3.13 10.72
C ASP A 99 20.13 -4.42 9.91
N LEU A 100 18.95 -4.58 9.28
CA LEU A 100 18.65 -5.74 8.45
C LEU A 100 19.55 -5.84 7.21
N ILE A 101 19.85 -4.70 6.56
CA ILE A 101 20.78 -4.66 5.41
C ILE A 101 22.19 -5.04 5.87
N MET A 102 22.65 -4.51 7.01
CA MET A 102 23.97 -4.83 7.55
C MET A 102 24.07 -6.27 8.05
N ASP A 103 22.97 -6.88 8.46
CA ASP A 103 22.94 -8.31 8.82
C ASP A 103 23.05 -9.20 7.57
N ALA A 104 22.50 -8.75 6.42
CA ALA A 104 22.59 -9.46 5.14
C ALA A 104 23.96 -9.29 4.46
N ASP A 105 24.54 -8.09 4.51
CA ASP A 105 25.89 -7.75 4.02
C ASP A 105 26.61 -6.84 5.02
N ASP A 106 27.45 -7.43 5.85
CA ASP A 106 28.25 -6.73 6.87
C ASP A 106 29.32 -5.79 6.29
N LYS A 107 29.53 -5.83 4.98
CA LYS A 107 30.47 -4.98 4.22
C LYS A 107 29.77 -3.87 3.45
N TRP A 108 28.45 -3.86 3.46
CA TRP A 108 27.71 -2.83 2.73
C TRP A 108 28.09 -1.42 3.22
N GLN A 109 28.38 -0.55 2.27
CA GLN A 109 28.74 0.85 2.51
C GLN A 109 27.99 1.73 1.53
N GLY A 110 27.03 2.48 2.03
CA GLY A 110 26.16 3.26 1.17
C GLY A 110 25.39 4.34 1.91
N LEU A 111 24.54 5.00 1.17
CA LEU A 111 23.52 5.88 1.71
C LEU A 111 22.19 5.11 1.67
N LEU A 112 21.43 5.22 2.74
CA LEU A 112 20.12 4.61 2.87
C LEU A 112 19.09 5.67 3.28
N GLY A 113 17.95 5.71 2.60
CA GLY A 113 16.77 6.47 3.00
C GLY A 113 15.58 5.54 3.13
N GLU A 114 14.62 5.93 3.95
CA GLU A 114 13.41 5.16 4.17
C GLU A 114 12.18 6.07 4.22
N ASN A 115 11.16 5.73 3.47
CA ASN A 115 9.83 6.30 3.57
C ASN A 115 8.85 5.24 4.07
N LEU A 116 8.04 5.58 5.06
CA LEU A 116 6.99 4.74 5.60
C LEU A 116 5.63 5.37 5.35
N ALA A 117 4.62 4.54 5.10
CA ALA A 117 3.23 4.96 5.12
C ALA A 117 2.31 3.82 5.55
N ALA A 118 1.16 4.18 6.14
CA ALA A 118 0.10 3.25 6.48
C ALA A 118 -1.26 3.84 6.11
N GLN A 119 -2.14 3.04 5.52
CA GLN A 119 -3.46 3.45 5.04
C GLN A 119 -4.50 2.41 5.39
N HIS A 120 -5.68 2.89 5.84
CA HIS A 120 -6.82 2.02 6.05
C HIS A 120 -7.61 1.82 4.76
N PHE A 121 -8.12 0.61 4.58
CA PHE A 121 -9.05 0.27 3.51
C PHE A 121 -10.34 -0.34 4.06
N ASN A 122 -11.38 -0.40 3.25
CA ASN A 122 -12.62 -1.05 3.64
C ASN A 122 -12.56 -2.54 3.28
N ILE A 123 -12.51 -3.42 4.28
CA ILE A 123 -12.42 -4.87 4.12
C ILE A 123 -13.59 -5.51 3.35
N GLY A 124 -14.69 -4.78 3.13
CA GLY A 124 -15.82 -5.22 2.30
C GLY A 124 -15.62 -4.99 0.80
N TYR A 125 -14.48 -4.45 0.37
CA TYR A 125 -14.15 -4.12 -1.02
C TYR A 125 -12.73 -4.56 -1.35
N ASP A 126 -12.46 -4.73 -2.63
CA ASP A 126 -11.12 -4.95 -3.15
C ASP A 126 -10.22 -3.74 -2.84
N VAL A 127 -8.93 -3.96 -2.67
CA VAL A 127 -7.95 -2.87 -2.64
C VAL A 127 -7.81 -2.35 -4.08
N ASP A 128 -8.22 -1.11 -4.30
CA ASP A 128 -7.95 -0.43 -5.56
C ASP A 128 -6.46 -0.04 -5.59
N VAL A 129 -5.66 -0.87 -6.24
CA VAL A 129 -4.20 -0.74 -6.29
C VAL A 129 -3.77 0.63 -6.81
N GLU A 130 -4.43 1.14 -7.86
CA GLU A 130 -4.10 2.45 -8.44
C GLU A 130 -4.36 3.58 -7.45
N VAL A 131 -5.53 3.58 -6.82
CA VAL A 131 -5.90 4.59 -5.83
C VAL A 131 -4.99 4.54 -4.61
N PHE A 132 -4.66 3.34 -4.12
CA PHE A 132 -3.81 3.22 -2.93
C PHE A 132 -2.35 3.56 -3.23
N ALA A 133 -1.81 3.18 -4.39
CA ALA A 133 -0.46 3.56 -4.79
C ALA A 133 -0.30 5.08 -4.83
N HIS A 134 -1.24 5.80 -5.47
CA HIS A 134 -1.25 7.25 -5.44
C HIS A 134 -1.36 7.83 -4.03
N ARG A 135 -2.24 7.33 -3.18
CA ARG A 135 -2.37 7.81 -1.79
C ARG A 135 -1.08 7.67 -0.99
N PHE A 136 -0.33 6.59 -1.17
CA PHE A 136 0.94 6.39 -0.51
C PHE A 136 1.95 7.43 -0.97
N VAL A 137 2.15 7.57 -2.28
CA VAL A 137 3.12 8.53 -2.84
C VAL A 137 2.71 9.97 -2.54
N ASP A 138 1.43 10.33 -2.65
CA ASP A 138 0.92 11.67 -2.31
C ASP A 138 1.17 12.00 -0.84
N SER A 139 1.04 11.03 0.07
CA SER A 139 1.35 11.23 1.49
C SER A 139 2.83 11.51 1.73
N TRP A 140 3.72 10.87 0.97
CA TRP A 140 5.16 11.15 1.01
C TRP A 140 5.49 12.52 0.41
N LEU A 141 4.87 12.88 -0.70
CA LEU A 141 5.06 14.21 -1.31
C LEU A 141 4.55 15.37 -0.45
N ALA A 142 3.57 15.10 0.42
CA ALA A 142 3.04 16.09 1.37
C ALA A 142 3.95 16.30 2.59
N SER A 143 4.90 15.40 2.86
CA SER A 143 5.89 15.49 3.93
C SER A 143 7.23 15.91 3.36
N GLN A 144 7.82 17.01 3.89
CA GLN A 144 9.09 17.51 3.36
C GLN A 144 10.21 16.47 3.46
N SER A 145 10.34 15.78 4.60
CA SER A 145 11.37 14.77 4.80
C SER A 145 11.24 13.58 3.83
N HIS A 146 10.02 13.06 3.64
CA HIS A 146 9.77 11.97 2.70
C HIS A 146 9.99 12.42 1.25
N LYS A 147 9.60 13.66 0.92
CA LYS A 147 9.85 14.26 -0.39
C LYS A 147 11.35 14.44 -0.66
N ASP A 148 12.12 14.83 0.36
CA ASP A 148 13.57 14.99 0.24
C ASP A 148 14.25 13.64 -0.03
N ASN A 149 13.82 12.54 0.63
CA ASN A 149 14.27 11.19 0.30
C ASN A 149 13.93 10.84 -1.14
N LEU A 150 12.68 11.04 -1.54
CA LEU A 150 12.20 10.74 -2.88
C LEU A 150 12.95 11.53 -3.96
N ALA A 151 13.29 12.82 -3.69
CA ALA A 151 13.99 13.72 -4.61
C ALA A 151 15.52 13.57 -4.57
N PHE A 152 16.10 12.88 -3.61
CA PHE A 152 17.55 12.87 -3.41
C PHE A 152 18.30 12.30 -4.63
N PRO A 153 19.19 13.08 -5.27
CA PRO A 153 19.82 12.70 -6.53
C PRO A 153 20.91 11.62 -6.37
N GLY A 154 21.34 11.37 -5.14
CA GLY A 154 22.38 10.37 -4.83
C GLY A 154 21.89 8.94 -4.93
N TYR A 155 20.61 8.69 -4.72
CA TYR A 155 20.06 7.34 -4.81
C TYR A 155 19.98 6.85 -6.26
N ASP A 156 20.32 5.57 -6.46
CA ASP A 156 20.23 4.87 -7.74
C ASP A 156 19.55 3.51 -7.64
N LYS A 157 19.19 3.08 -6.42
CA LYS A 157 18.47 1.85 -6.13
C LYS A 157 17.27 2.11 -5.23
N THR A 158 16.26 1.26 -5.35
CA THR A 158 15.09 1.27 -4.46
C THR A 158 14.50 -0.11 -4.29
N GLY A 159 13.74 -0.28 -3.21
CA GLY A 159 12.89 -1.44 -2.97
C GLY A 159 11.63 -1.03 -2.23
N VAL A 160 10.49 -1.46 -2.72
CA VAL A 160 9.18 -1.26 -2.09
C VAL A 160 8.70 -2.56 -1.49
N GLY A 161 8.18 -2.50 -0.27
CA GLY A 161 7.57 -3.63 0.42
C GLY A 161 6.24 -3.25 1.04
N ALA A 162 5.21 -4.06 0.82
CA ALA A 162 3.89 -3.86 1.37
C ALA A 162 3.42 -5.07 2.17
N ALA A 163 2.67 -4.82 3.25
CA ALA A 163 2.03 -5.86 4.05
C ALA A 163 0.66 -5.36 4.52
N VAL A 164 -0.26 -6.30 4.75
CA VAL A 164 -1.60 -5.99 5.24
C VAL A 164 -1.87 -6.72 6.55
N SER A 165 -2.54 -6.03 7.48
CA SER A 165 -3.06 -6.62 8.71
C SER A 165 -4.41 -5.98 9.04
N GLY A 166 -5.45 -6.79 9.17
CA GLY A 166 -6.81 -6.31 9.37
C GLY A 166 -7.26 -5.41 8.21
N ASP A 167 -7.57 -4.16 8.51
CA ASP A 167 -7.98 -3.13 7.56
C ASP A 167 -6.86 -2.15 7.16
N THR A 168 -5.62 -2.47 7.48
CA THR A 168 -4.49 -1.54 7.31
C THR A 168 -3.41 -2.13 6.40
N ILE A 169 -3.00 -1.35 5.42
CA ILE A 169 -1.85 -1.62 4.56
C ILE A 169 -0.68 -0.79 5.07
N TYR A 170 0.46 -1.45 5.31
CA TYR A 170 1.75 -0.85 5.67
C TYR A 170 2.67 -0.91 4.47
N VAL A 171 3.34 0.18 4.17
CA VAL A 171 4.30 0.27 3.07
C VAL A 171 5.60 0.87 3.55
N THR A 172 6.69 0.23 3.17
CA THR A 172 8.07 0.70 3.33
C THR A 172 8.67 0.88 1.95
N GLU A 173 9.27 2.03 1.67
CA GLU A 173 10.13 2.23 0.51
C GLU A 173 11.54 2.56 1.00
N LEU A 174 12.51 1.79 0.53
CA LEU A 174 13.93 1.99 0.78
C LEU A 174 14.58 2.58 -0.46
N PHE A 175 15.45 3.55 -0.24
CA PHE A 175 16.30 4.15 -1.27
C PHE A 175 17.75 3.92 -0.87
N ALA A 176 18.60 3.58 -1.83
CA ALA A 176 20.00 3.36 -1.53
C ALA A 176 20.91 3.81 -2.68
N THR A 177 22.17 4.03 -2.34
CA THR A 177 23.29 3.98 -3.30
C THR A 177 24.46 3.28 -2.62
N ASP A 178 25.11 2.40 -3.38
CA ASP A 178 26.37 1.79 -2.96
C ASP A 178 27.51 2.77 -3.31
N LEU A 179 28.31 3.09 -2.31
CA LEU A 179 29.45 3.98 -2.50
C LEU A 179 30.65 3.30 -3.17
N GLY A 180 30.59 1.97 -3.35
CA GLY A 180 31.67 1.20 -4.00
C GLY A 180 33.04 1.37 -3.33
N LEU A 181 33.02 1.68 -2.03
CA LEU A 181 34.26 1.85 -1.28
C LEU A 181 34.94 0.50 -1.07
N PRO A 182 36.28 0.43 -1.12
CA PRO A 182 36.96 -0.80 -0.78
C PRO A 182 36.61 -1.21 0.65
N PRO A 183 36.44 -2.54 0.94
CA PRO A 183 36.13 -3.00 2.26
C PRO A 183 37.12 -2.46 3.27
N VAL A 184 36.59 -1.82 4.32
CA VAL A 184 37.41 -1.29 5.41
C VAL A 184 38.04 -2.49 6.10
N LYS A 185 39.37 -2.49 6.25
CA LYS A 185 40.08 -3.51 7.02
C LYS A 185 39.50 -3.52 8.43
N ASP A 186 39.01 -4.66 8.88
CA ASP A 186 38.36 -4.99 10.15
C ASP A 186 38.59 -3.98 11.31
N ASP A 187 37.93 -2.82 11.25
CA ASP A 187 37.77 -1.93 12.38
C ASP A 187 36.29 -2.02 12.86
N PRO A 188 36.04 -2.66 14.01
CA PRO A 188 34.68 -2.76 14.56
C PRO A 188 33.99 -1.41 14.82
N LYS A 189 34.76 -0.30 14.79
CA LYS A 189 34.26 1.06 15.00
C LYS A 189 33.86 1.78 13.70
N SER A 190 34.18 1.20 12.53
CA SER A 190 33.90 1.82 11.23
C SER A 190 32.53 1.46 10.63
N ARG A 191 31.76 0.62 11.29
CA ARG A 191 30.38 0.29 10.90
C ARG A 191 29.48 1.49 11.15
N LYS A 192 29.41 2.43 10.20
CA LYS A 192 28.46 3.55 10.24
C LYS A 192 27.65 3.54 8.97
N VAL A 193 26.41 3.08 9.06
CA VAL A 193 25.36 3.48 8.15
C VAL A 193 25.06 4.95 8.44
N THR A 194 25.29 5.82 7.49
CA THR A 194 24.91 7.22 7.62
C THR A 194 23.42 7.31 7.25
N GLU A 195 22.56 7.16 8.26
CA GLU A 195 21.15 7.52 8.14
C GLU A 195 21.08 9.03 7.96
N PHE A 196 20.27 9.51 7.01
CA PHE A 196 20.00 10.94 6.90
C PHE A 196 19.37 11.48 8.18
N PRO A 197 19.62 12.75 8.55
CA PRO A 197 19.24 13.32 9.86
C PRO A 197 17.74 13.29 10.18
N ASP A 198 16.91 13.03 9.20
CA ASP A 198 15.44 13.01 9.35
C ASP A 198 14.85 11.80 10.09
N ALA A 199 15.64 10.73 10.29
CA ALA A 199 15.29 9.64 11.20
C ALA A 199 15.02 10.15 12.65
N LYS A 200 15.53 11.32 13.00
CA LYS A 200 15.31 11.96 14.30
C LYS A 200 13.95 12.70 14.36
N ALA A 201 13.51 13.28 13.24
CA ALA A 201 12.21 13.98 13.16
C ALA A 201 11.03 13.00 13.15
N ALA A 202 11.21 11.81 12.58
CA ALA A 202 10.17 10.77 12.56
C ALA A 202 9.94 10.10 13.92
N LYS A 203 10.87 10.21 14.88
CA LYS A 203 10.70 9.68 16.25
C LYS A 203 9.64 10.42 17.06
N ASP A 204 9.38 11.68 16.73
CA ASP A 204 8.50 12.55 17.49
C ASP A 204 7.17 12.83 16.75
N ALA A 205 6.99 12.32 15.54
CA ALA A 205 5.75 12.47 14.80
C ALA A 205 4.70 11.49 15.33
N PRO A 206 3.53 11.97 15.78
CA PRO A 206 2.43 11.06 16.11
C PRO A 206 2.03 10.27 14.85
N PRO A 207 1.57 9.02 15.00
CA PRO A 207 1.09 8.24 13.87
C PRO A 207 0.07 9.06 13.08
N PRO A 208 0.08 8.99 11.74
CA PRO A 208 -0.86 9.72 10.92
C PRO A 208 -2.27 9.39 11.39
N LYS A 209 -3.07 10.43 11.65
CA LYS A 209 -4.48 10.22 12.01
C LYS A 209 -5.14 9.43 10.88
N PRO A 210 -5.96 8.42 11.20
CA PRO A 210 -6.71 7.69 10.18
C PRO A 210 -7.40 8.67 9.24
N GLN A 211 -7.16 8.52 7.95
CA GLN A 211 -7.89 9.28 6.94
C GLN A 211 -9.38 8.93 7.07
N PRO A 212 -10.30 9.90 6.95
CA PRO A 212 -11.73 9.62 7.00
C PRO A 212 -12.07 8.59 5.93
N ARG A 213 -12.86 7.59 6.31
CA ARG A 213 -13.35 6.57 5.37
C ARG A 213 -14.02 7.27 4.19
N PRO A 214 -13.77 6.86 2.95
CA PRO A 214 -14.53 7.36 1.83
C PRO A 214 -16.02 7.11 2.09
N PRO A 215 -16.90 8.05 1.69
CA PRO A 215 -18.34 7.84 1.80
C PRO A 215 -18.73 6.58 1.04
N GLY A 216 -19.49 5.69 1.71
CA GLY A 216 -20.03 4.45 1.16
C GLY A 216 -21.07 4.68 0.07
#